data_5f629befb3b764a7a93b7dffdda9b475
#
_entry.id   5f629befb3b764a7a93b7dffdda9b475
#
_cell.length_a   1.000
_cell.length_b   1.000
_cell.length_c   1.000
_cell.angle_alpha   90.00
_cell.angle_beta   90.00
_cell.angle_gamma   90.00
#
_symmetry.space_group_name_H-M   'P 1'
#
loop_
_entity.id
_entity.type
_entity.pdbx_description
1 polymer ?
#
loop_
_entity_poly.entity_id
_entity_poly.type
_entity_poly.pdbx_seq_one_letter_code
_entity_poly.pdbx_strand_id
1 'polypeptide(L)'
;MKKRMIALALSATMVLSVGVMLAGCSGDPDTNPDPNEKENVSLVLWGPSQQQTMAEEMIEAFKAKYTDKNYSITYNVVSEADAAGTITTDVSAGADVYAFANDQLLVLQRAGALAQVGGSYLEDIRANNSASSVEAATFDGRVYAYPYSDDNGYFLYYDKSKVDSPETLAGILEDCAASGSKFIFDLDNSWYDAAFFFGAGASYEVTYNSDGSVNTVACDFDDATKGTVAGKAMIELANSSAFLNGDDNSITAELTGGTFGAAVSGTWNAKVISETLGENYAACKLPTFEVDGQTYQMGSFAGCKLYGVNPTSDHLADAHRLAAFLSGEEMQQKRYDDMQIGPSNTKVAASDAVKANIALAALADQAQYATAQIAVPGGFWTAVEAFGQEVVAKTVTTENLAEKLKTMADLIRASEN
;
A
#
# COMPACT_ATOMS: atom_id res chain seq x y z
N MET A 1 35.83 -31.80 32.39
CA MET A 1 37.10 -31.15 32.82
C MET A 1 37.10 -29.68 32.45
N LYS A 2 37.19 -28.86 33.50
CA LYS A 2 37.72 -27.48 33.65
C LYS A 2 37.49 -26.49 32.47
N LYS A 3 36.55 -25.53 32.61
CA LYS A 3 36.69 -24.14 33.13
C LYS A 3 37.80 -23.32 32.44
N ARG A 4 37.42 -22.20 31.83
CA ARG A 4 37.93 -20.87 32.21
C ARG A 4 37.06 -19.73 31.64
N MET A 5 36.44 -19.02 32.57
CA MET A 5 35.90 -17.64 32.39
C MET A 5 37.09 -16.68 32.28
N ILE A 6 36.99 -15.67 31.44
CA ILE A 6 37.78 -14.43 31.56
C ILE A 6 36.80 -13.27 31.53
N ALA A 7 36.62 -12.67 32.71
CA ALA A 7 36.01 -11.38 32.88
C ALA A 7 37.12 -10.33 32.72
N LEU A 8 36.88 -9.32 31.90
CA LEU A 8 37.71 -8.11 31.87
C LEU A 8 36.84 -6.92 32.35
N ALA A 9 37.15 -6.50 33.57
CA ALA A 9 36.70 -5.24 34.14
C ALA A 9 37.57 -4.11 33.58
N LEU A 10 36.96 -3.03 33.05
CA LEU A 10 37.65 -1.76 32.86
C LEU A 10 37.05 -0.74 33.80
N SER A 11 37.92 -0.29 34.70
CA SER A 11 37.71 0.68 35.74
C SER A 11 37.59 2.12 35.16
N ALA A 12 36.60 2.82 35.67
CA ALA A 12 36.41 4.24 35.50
C ALA A 12 37.49 5.03 36.25
N THR A 13 38.07 6.01 35.59
CA THR A 13 38.87 7.03 36.27
C THR A 13 38.19 8.38 36.10
N MET A 14 37.48 8.85 37.15
CA MET A 14 37.02 10.19 37.31
C MET A 14 38.23 11.10 37.63
N VAL A 15 38.44 12.11 36.83
CA VAL A 15 39.27 13.25 37.19
C VAL A 15 38.35 14.46 37.38
N LEU A 16 38.10 14.79 38.64
CA LEU A 16 37.59 16.08 39.08
C LEU A 16 38.71 17.13 38.90
N SER A 17 38.48 18.14 38.06
CA SER A 17 39.20 19.40 38.12
C SER A 17 38.20 20.55 38.37
N VAL A 18 38.17 20.94 39.63
CA VAL A 18 37.53 22.21 40.04
C VAL A 18 38.51 23.33 39.69
N GLY A 19 38.12 24.12 38.72
CA GLY A 19 38.79 25.36 38.37
C GLY A 19 37.79 26.53 38.50
N VAL A 20 37.81 27.16 39.67
CA VAL A 20 37.15 28.47 39.84
C VAL A 20 38.01 29.52 39.17
N MET A 21 37.52 30.14 38.11
CA MET A 21 37.99 31.44 37.67
C MET A 21 36.80 32.40 37.58
N LEU A 22 36.74 33.27 38.55
CA LEU A 22 36.02 34.54 38.44
C LEU A 22 36.82 35.45 37.49
N ALA A 23 36.25 35.75 36.33
CA ALA A 23 36.67 36.92 35.55
C ALA A 23 35.48 37.43 34.73
N GLY A 24 35.03 38.61 35.08
CA GLY A 24 34.58 39.65 34.17
C GLY A 24 33.26 39.47 33.47
N CYS A 25 32.21 40.08 33.99
CA CYS A 25 31.07 40.55 33.20
C CYS A 25 31.56 41.45 32.06
N SER A 26 31.38 41.01 30.82
CA SER A 26 31.00 41.87 29.71
C SER A 26 29.88 41.11 28.98
N GLY A 27 28.67 41.30 29.46
CA GLY A 27 27.47 40.89 28.72
C GLY A 27 27.42 41.72 27.45
N ASP A 28 27.44 41.05 26.33
CA ASP A 28 26.93 41.63 25.09
C ASP A 28 25.44 41.31 25.07
N PRO A 29 24.55 42.28 25.38
CA PRO A 29 23.11 42.05 25.34
C PRO A 29 22.58 42.60 24.02
N ASP A 30 22.88 42.00 22.91
CA ASP A 30 22.18 42.28 21.65
C ASP A 30 22.40 41.17 20.63
N THR A 31 21.94 39.94 20.95
CA THR A 31 21.44 39.07 19.91
C THR A 31 19.92 39.25 19.85
N ASN A 32 19.52 40.43 19.42
CA ASN A 32 18.18 40.55 18.85
C ASN A 32 18.16 39.62 17.64
N PRO A 33 17.30 38.58 17.61
CA PRO A 33 17.24 37.71 16.42
C PRO A 33 17.01 38.60 15.21
N ASP A 34 17.80 38.43 14.17
CA ASP A 34 17.62 39.16 12.91
C ASP A 34 16.16 38.95 12.48
N PRO A 35 15.33 40.03 12.39
CA PRO A 35 13.94 39.91 12.01
C PRO A 35 13.76 39.31 10.59
N ASN A 36 14.85 39.10 9.86
CA ASN A 36 14.88 38.43 8.55
C ASN A 36 15.43 36.99 8.62
N GLU A 37 15.86 36.49 9.78
CA GLU A 37 16.30 35.10 9.91
C GLU A 37 15.10 34.17 9.87
N LYS A 38 15.03 33.32 8.81
CA LYS A 38 13.96 32.35 8.66
C LYS A 38 14.19 31.16 9.58
N GLU A 39 13.13 30.67 10.17
CA GLU A 39 13.14 29.42 10.94
C GLU A 39 13.62 28.24 10.05
N ASN A 40 14.52 27.42 10.60
CA ASN A 40 14.95 26.19 9.95
C ASN A 40 14.03 25.04 10.38
N VAL A 41 13.42 24.37 9.42
CA VAL A 41 12.49 23.23 9.63
C VAL A 41 13.06 21.99 8.94
N SER A 42 13.28 20.95 9.71
CA SER A 42 13.70 19.64 9.18
C SER A 42 12.56 18.64 9.28
N LEU A 43 12.19 18.02 8.17
CA LEU A 43 11.13 17.01 8.10
C LEU A 43 11.63 15.74 7.42
N VAL A 44 11.05 14.60 7.80
CA VAL A 44 11.25 13.31 7.17
C VAL A 44 9.94 12.87 6.53
N LEU A 45 10.00 12.50 5.25
CA LEU A 45 8.89 11.94 4.49
C LEU A 45 9.19 10.48 4.15
N TRP A 46 8.28 9.56 4.47
CA TRP A 46 8.35 8.18 3.98
C TRP A 46 7.40 7.95 2.81
N GLY A 47 7.85 7.18 1.83
CA GLY A 47 7.05 6.74 0.70
C GLY A 47 7.74 5.64 -0.10
N PRO A 48 7.07 5.04 -1.11
CA PRO A 48 7.55 3.88 -1.83
C PRO A 48 8.71 4.25 -2.80
N SER A 49 9.58 3.28 -3.07
CA SER A 49 10.75 3.47 -3.94
C SER A 49 10.37 3.92 -5.36
N GLN A 50 9.26 3.42 -5.90
CA GLN A 50 8.80 3.75 -7.26
C GLN A 50 8.42 5.23 -7.41
N GLN A 51 8.03 5.89 -6.32
CA GLN A 51 7.65 7.31 -6.32
C GLN A 51 8.79 8.25 -5.92
N GLN A 52 9.99 7.76 -5.59
CA GLN A 52 11.05 8.57 -5.00
C GLN A 52 11.41 9.80 -5.85
N THR A 53 11.71 9.63 -7.14
CA THR A 53 12.08 10.74 -8.03
C THR A 53 11.00 11.80 -8.09
N MET A 54 9.75 11.39 -8.27
CA MET A 54 8.59 12.29 -8.29
C MET A 54 8.38 12.99 -6.95
N ALA A 55 8.55 12.28 -5.83
CA ALA A 55 8.42 12.86 -4.49
C ALA A 55 9.51 13.90 -4.20
N GLU A 56 10.74 13.66 -4.64
CA GLU A 56 11.84 14.64 -4.54
C GLU A 56 11.54 15.91 -5.34
N GLU A 57 10.96 15.80 -6.54
CA GLU A 57 10.49 16.96 -7.31
C GLU A 57 9.34 17.71 -6.61
N MET A 58 8.40 17.00 -5.99
CA MET A 58 7.32 17.61 -5.19
C MET A 58 7.88 18.32 -3.95
N ILE A 59 8.91 17.77 -3.31
CA ILE A 59 9.61 18.42 -2.19
C ILE A 59 10.23 19.75 -2.64
N GLU A 60 10.89 19.78 -3.79
CA GLU A 60 11.44 21.02 -4.33
C GLU A 60 10.34 22.05 -4.69
N ALA A 61 9.21 21.58 -5.24
CA ALA A 61 8.04 22.44 -5.48
C ALA A 61 7.45 22.99 -4.17
N PHE A 62 7.40 22.19 -3.10
CA PHE A 62 7.01 22.64 -1.77
C PHE A 62 7.92 23.75 -1.24
N LYS A 63 9.24 23.55 -1.29
CA LYS A 63 10.23 24.54 -0.86
C LYS A 63 10.14 25.84 -1.66
N ALA A 64 9.89 25.74 -2.97
CA ALA A 64 9.71 26.91 -3.84
C ALA A 64 8.43 27.69 -3.53
N LYS A 65 7.35 27.00 -3.13
CA LYS A 65 6.07 27.61 -2.77
C LYS A 65 6.09 28.24 -1.40
N TYR A 66 6.69 27.59 -0.41
CA TYR A 66 6.70 28.01 0.98
C TYR A 66 8.09 28.58 1.37
N THR A 67 8.27 29.85 1.11
CA THR A 67 9.54 30.56 1.31
C THR A 67 9.63 31.31 2.65
N ASP A 68 8.62 31.16 3.51
CA ASP A 68 8.54 31.77 4.84
C ASP A 68 9.53 31.14 5.84
N LYS A 69 9.92 29.90 5.60
CA LYS A 69 10.89 29.13 6.39
C LYS A 69 11.99 28.52 5.50
N ASN A 70 13.05 27.99 6.13
CA ASN A 70 14.09 27.21 5.45
C ASN A 70 13.79 25.71 5.67
N TYR A 71 13.21 25.05 4.67
CA TYR A 71 12.87 23.63 4.75
C TYR A 71 14.00 22.72 4.30
N SER A 72 14.33 21.73 5.15
CA SER A 72 15.14 20.56 4.83
C SER A 72 14.25 19.33 4.93
N ILE A 73 13.92 18.67 3.82
CA ILE A 73 13.01 17.54 3.79
C ILE A 73 13.77 16.35 3.21
N THR A 74 13.84 15.26 3.99
CA THR A 74 14.49 14.01 3.58
C THR A 74 13.43 12.97 3.20
N TYR A 75 13.57 12.39 2.02
CA TYR A 75 12.75 11.24 1.60
C TYR A 75 13.43 9.93 1.99
N ASN A 76 12.72 9.08 2.72
CA ASN A 76 13.17 7.73 3.04
C ASN A 76 12.21 6.71 2.42
N VAL A 77 12.79 5.66 1.83
CA VAL A 77 12.01 4.60 1.19
C VAL A 77 11.42 3.66 2.25
N VAL A 78 10.10 3.74 2.38
CA VAL A 78 9.26 2.79 3.15
C VAL A 78 7.99 2.60 2.32
N SER A 79 7.61 1.35 2.03
CA SER A 79 6.41 1.07 1.25
C SER A 79 5.13 1.45 2.00
N GLU A 80 4.06 1.76 1.28
CA GLU A 80 2.76 2.03 1.89
C GLU A 80 2.21 0.82 2.66
N ALA A 81 2.60 -0.40 2.27
CA ALA A 81 2.21 -1.62 2.97
C ALA A 81 2.94 -1.81 4.31
N ASP A 82 4.21 -1.37 4.39
CA ASP A 82 5.07 -1.57 5.58
C ASP A 82 5.02 -0.42 6.57
N ALA A 83 4.37 0.69 6.21
CA ALA A 83 4.42 1.94 6.98
C ALA A 83 3.94 1.75 8.43
N ALA A 84 2.81 1.07 8.66
CA ALA A 84 2.29 0.84 10.01
C ALA A 84 3.24 -0.05 10.82
N GLY A 85 3.71 -1.17 10.26
CA GLY A 85 4.66 -2.05 10.95
C GLY A 85 5.95 -1.34 11.34
N THR A 86 6.42 -0.42 10.48
CA THR A 86 7.65 0.33 10.71
C THR A 86 7.46 1.40 11.80
N ILE A 87 6.45 2.26 11.66
CA ILE A 87 6.27 3.41 12.57
C ILE A 87 5.81 2.99 13.97
N THR A 88 5.01 1.92 14.09
CA THR A 88 4.51 1.45 15.39
C THR A 88 5.58 0.79 16.26
N THR A 89 6.75 0.48 15.69
CA THR A 89 7.91 0.02 16.46
C THR A 89 8.43 1.10 17.41
N ASP A 90 8.50 2.35 16.95
CA ASP A 90 8.79 3.54 17.77
C ASP A 90 8.23 4.77 17.05
N VAL A 91 7.06 5.24 17.49
CA VAL A 91 6.39 6.40 16.88
C VAL A 91 7.24 7.65 16.97
N SER A 92 8.01 7.82 18.05
CA SER A 92 8.83 9.02 18.28
C SER A 92 10.05 9.10 17.34
N ALA A 93 10.51 7.97 16.83
CA ALA A 93 11.60 7.86 15.86
C ALA A 93 11.10 7.77 14.40
N GLY A 94 9.78 7.77 14.20
CA GLY A 94 9.17 7.68 12.89
C GLY A 94 9.29 8.96 12.06
N ALA A 95 8.87 8.89 10.78
CA ALA A 95 8.80 10.06 9.92
C ALA A 95 7.77 11.08 10.40
N ASP A 96 7.94 12.34 10.02
CA ASP A 96 6.96 13.41 10.27
C ASP A 96 5.72 13.27 9.41
N VAL A 97 5.92 12.83 8.15
CA VAL A 97 4.86 12.52 7.17
C VAL A 97 5.17 11.17 6.53
N TYR A 98 4.16 10.34 6.35
CA TYR A 98 4.37 9.02 5.75
C TYR A 98 3.15 8.56 4.93
N ALA A 99 3.44 7.91 3.79
CA ALA A 99 2.45 7.28 2.94
C ALA A 99 2.07 5.90 3.47
N PHE A 100 0.77 5.56 3.45
CA PHE A 100 0.28 4.25 3.87
C PHE A 100 -1.01 3.85 3.15
N ALA A 101 -1.31 2.54 3.09
CA ALA A 101 -2.57 2.02 2.57
C ALA A 101 -3.67 2.12 3.64
N ASN A 102 -4.89 2.42 3.22
CA ASN A 102 -5.99 2.80 4.14
C ASN A 102 -6.42 1.74 5.16
N ASP A 103 -6.17 0.46 4.92
CA ASP A 103 -6.40 -0.63 5.88
C ASP A 103 -5.59 -0.46 7.18
N GLN A 104 -4.47 0.26 7.11
CA GLN A 104 -3.60 0.52 8.25
C GLN A 104 -4.08 1.66 9.15
N LEU A 105 -5.09 2.43 8.73
CA LEU A 105 -5.55 3.63 9.45
C LEU A 105 -5.86 3.33 10.92
N LEU A 106 -6.57 2.25 11.19
CA LEU A 106 -7.01 1.90 12.54
C LEU A 106 -5.83 1.50 13.43
N VAL A 107 -4.90 0.70 12.91
CA VAL A 107 -3.67 0.28 13.62
C VAL A 107 -2.83 1.50 13.98
N LEU A 108 -2.61 2.39 13.01
CA LEU A 108 -1.86 3.63 13.20
C LEU A 108 -2.53 4.59 14.19
N GLN A 109 -3.85 4.72 14.12
CA GLN A 109 -4.62 5.58 15.03
C GLN A 109 -4.53 5.06 16.46
N ARG A 110 -4.67 3.75 16.69
CA ARG A 110 -4.54 3.13 18.01
C ARG A 110 -3.14 3.24 18.59
N ALA A 111 -2.13 3.13 17.75
CA ALA A 111 -0.73 3.32 18.16
C ALA A 111 -0.39 4.78 18.49
N GLY A 112 -1.33 5.73 18.29
CA GLY A 112 -1.06 7.15 18.47
C GLY A 112 -0.07 7.70 17.44
N ALA A 113 0.00 7.09 16.26
CA ALA A 113 0.91 7.47 15.18
C ALA A 113 0.32 8.50 14.20
N LEU A 114 -0.97 8.81 14.31
CA LEU A 114 -1.67 9.75 13.44
C LEU A 114 -2.17 10.97 14.19
N ALA A 115 -1.76 12.15 13.74
CA ALA A 115 -2.33 13.42 14.16
C ALA A 115 -3.72 13.61 13.52
N GLN A 116 -4.69 14.12 14.30
CA GLN A 116 -6.00 14.46 13.77
C GLN A 116 -5.90 15.67 12.84
N VAL A 117 -6.56 15.60 11.67
CA VAL A 117 -6.67 16.71 10.73
C VAL A 117 -7.82 17.64 11.14
N GLY A 118 -7.58 18.94 11.13
CA GLY A 118 -8.57 19.94 11.50
C GLY A 118 -8.47 21.24 10.68
N GLY A 119 -9.36 22.21 11.02
CA GLY A 119 -9.36 23.53 10.38
C GLY A 119 -9.56 23.50 8.87
N SER A 120 -8.88 24.39 8.17
CA SER A 120 -9.00 24.51 6.71
C SER A 120 -8.54 23.28 5.94
N TYR A 121 -7.62 22.48 6.49
CA TYR A 121 -7.19 21.23 5.86
C TYR A 121 -8.32 20.20 5.82
N LEU A 122 -9.10 20.09 6.91
CA LEU A 122 -10.27 19.21 6.95
C LEU A 122 -11.34 19.63 5.94
N GLU A 123 -11.60 20.95 5.84
CA GLU A 123 -12.56 21.51 4.89
C GLU A 123 -12.12 21.20 3.45
N ASP A 124 -10.84 21.40 3.14
CA ASP A 124 -10.24 21.12 1.83
C ASP A 124 -10.34 19.65 1.44
N ILE A 125 -9.96 18.73 2.36
CA ILE A 125 -10.06 17.29 2.14
C ILE A 125 -11.50 16.90 1.77
N ARG A 126 -12.48 17.34 2.55
CA ARG A 126 -13.91 17.00 2.35
C ARG A 126 -14.50 17.60 1.07
N ALA A 127 -14.02 18.77 0.65
CA ALA A 127 -14.53 19.47 -0.52
C ALA A 127 -13.97 18.91 -1.83
N ASN A 128 -12.74 18.43 -1.83
CA ASN A 128 -11.99 18.19 -3.05
C ASN A 128 -11.66 16.71 -3.34
N ASN A 129 -11.92 15.78 -2.40
CA ASN A 129 -11.65 14.37 -2.61
C ASN A 129 -12.92 13.53 -2.74
N SER A 130 -12.80 12.33 -3.29
CA SER A 130 -13.89 11.37 -3.38
C SER A 130 -14.45 11.00 -2.01
N ALA A 131 -15.74 10.69 -1.92
CA ALA A 131 -16.37 10.32 -0.66
C ALA A 131 -15.71 9.04 -0.06
N SER A 132 -15.33 8.06 -0.92
CA SER A 132 -14.65 6.83 -0.52
C SER A 132 -13.31 7.11 0.14
N SER A 133 -12.48 7.97 -0.45
CA SER A 133 -11.15 8.28 0.09
C SER A 133 -11.22 9.12 1.38
N VAL A 134 -12.23 9.98 1.50
CA VAL A 134 -12.50 10.73 2.75
C VAL A 134 -12.97 9.78 3.86
N GLU A 135 -13.83 8.83 3.55
CA GLU A 135 -14.27 7.79 4.48
C GLU A 135 -13.08 6.93 4.94
N ALA A 136 -12.24 6.50 4.00
CA ALA A 136 -11.05 5.71 4.30
C ALA A 136 -9.99 6.45 5.15
N ALA A 137 -10.00 7.78 5.15
CA ALA A 137 -9.16 8.61 6.02
C ALA A 137 -9.83 8.94 7.38
N THR A 138 -11.04 8.41 7.63
CA THR A 138 -11.89 8.79 8.76
C THR A 138 -12.03 7.62 9.76
N PHE A 139 -11.85 7.91 11.04
CA PHE A 139 -12.18 7.01 12.13
C PHE A 139 -12.98 7.76 13.20
N ASP A 140 -14.08 7.18 13.68
CA ASP A 140 -14.99 7.76 14.67
C ASP A 140 -15.41 9.22 14.33
N GLY A 141 -15.74 9.45 13.05
CA GLY A 141 -16.17 10.75 12.52
C GLY A 141 -15.07 11.80 12.39
N ARG A 142 -13.82 11.47 12.69
CA ARG A 142 -12.65 12.34 12.65
C ARG A 142 -11.70 11.91 11.54
N VAL A 143 -11.17 12.87 10.79
CA VAL A 143 -10.19 12.62 9.73
C VAL A 143 -8.78 12.61 10.34
N TYR A 144 -7.98 11.60 9.98
CA TYR A 144 -6.62 11.39 10.49
C TYR A 144 -5.55 11.35 9.41
N ALA A 145 -5.95 11.45 8.14
CA ALA A 145 -4.99 11.38 7.05
C ALA A 145 -5.44 12.21 5.84
N TYR A 146 -4.53 12.39 4.90
CA TYR A 146 -4.69 13.16 3.68
C TYR A 146 -4.76 12.22 2.48
N PRO A 147 -5.93 12.03 1.83
CA PRO A 147 -6.05 11.19 0.65
C PRO A 147 -5.23 11.75 -0.52
N TYR A 148 -4.43 10.89 -1.19
CA TYR A 148 -3.68 11.32 -2.36
C TYR A 148 -3.89 10.44 -3.59
N SER A 149 -4.48 9.25 -3.44
CA SER A 149 -4.95 8.41 -4.54
C SER A 149 -6.21 7.63 -4.14
N ASP A 150 -6.98 7.17 -5.13
CA ASP A 150 -8.19 6.35 -4.96
C ASP A 150 -8.13 5.19 -5.96
N ASP A 151 -6.98 4.54 -6.04
CA ASP A 151 -6.66 3.52 -7.03
C ASP A 151 -5.92 2.31 -6.46
N ASN A 152 -6.00 2.10 -5.15
CA ASN A 152 -5.38 0.95 -4.50
C ASN A 152 -6.22 -0.32 -4.73
N GLY A 153 -6.14 -0.83 -5.94
CA GLY A 153 -6.78 -2.04 -6.42
C GLY A 153 -5.98 -2.64 -7.56
N TYR A 154 -6.41 -3.81 -8.05
CA TYR A 154 -5.72 -4.53 -9.12
C TYR A 154 -6.72 -5.05 -10.16
N PHE A 155 -6.20 -5.24 -11.38
CA PHE A 155 -6.95 -5.64 -12.56
C PHE A 155 -6.00 -6.35 -13.54
N LEU A 156 -6.48 -6.72 -14.72
CA LEU A 156 -5.70 -7.45 -15.71
C LEU A 156 -5.09 -6.51 -16.75
N TYR A 157 -3.78 -6.63 -16.97
CA TYR A 157 -3.06 -6.13 -18.15
C TYR A 157 -2.80 -7.26 -19.13
N TYR A 158 -2.81 -6.97 -20.45
CA TYR A 158 -2.46 -7.97 -21.45
C TYR A 158 -1.94 -7.37 -22.76
N ASP A 159 -1.16 -8.17 -23.48
CA ASP A 159 -0.68 -7.91 -24.83
C ASP A 159 -1.68 -8.42 -25.85
N LYS A 160 -2.41 -7.51 -26.54
CA LYS A 160 -3.43 -7.86 -27.55
C LYS A 160 -2.90 -8.67 -28.72
N SER A 161 -1.59 -8.72 -28.94
CA SER A 161 -1.00 -9.55 -29.99
C SER A 161 -0.81 -11.01 -29.56
N LYS A 162 -1.02 -11.31 -28.29
CA LYS A 162 -0.78 -12.63 -27.70
C LYS A 162 -1.98 -13.22 -26.97
N VAL A 163 -2.87 -12.37 -26.46
CA VAL A 163 -4.05 -12.77 -25.70
C VAL A 163 -5.31 -12.23 -26.37
N ASP A 164 -6.10 -13.12 -26.92
CA ASP A 164 -7.37 -12.83 -27.60
C ASP A 164 -8.58 -12.99 -26.68
N SER A 165 -8.44 -13.75 -25.58
CA SER A 165 -9.54 -14.15 -24.67
C SER A 165 -9.27 -13.73 -23.23
N PRO A 166 -9.15 -12.40 -22.94
CA PRO A 166 -8.76 -11.89 -21.60
C PRO A 166 -9.89 -12.03 -20.56
N GLU A 167 -11.12 -12.35 -20.96
CA GLU A 167 -12.29 -12.40 -20.07
C GLU A 167 -12.31 -13.63 -19.16
N THR A 168 -11.55 -14.68 -19.52
CA THR A 168 -11.52 -15.94 -18.77
C THR A 168 -10.09 -16.36 -18.44
N LEU A 169 -9.87 -16.90 -17.25
CA LEU A 169 -8.56 -17.40 -16.86
C LEU A 169 -8.08 -18.53 -17.77
N ALA A 170 -8.98 -19.43 -18.17
CA ALA A 170 -8.66 -20.51 -19.09
C ALA A 170 -8.20 -19.97 -20.46
N GLY A 171 -8.93 -18.98 -21.02
CA GLY A 171 -8.57 -18.36 -22.30
C GLY A 171 -7.19 -17.66 -22.24
N ILE A 172 -6.92 -16.93 -21.16
CA ILE A 172 -5.60 -16.30 -20.97
C ILE A 172 -4.49 -17.35 -20.96
N LEU A 173 -4.67 -18.44 -20.21
CA LEU A 173 -3.68 -19.52 -20.11
C LEU A 173 -3.47 -20.25 -21.42
N GLU A 174 -4.54 -20.52 -22.19
CA GLU A 174 -4.47 -21.12 -23.52
C GLU A 174 -3.74 -20.22 -24.51
N ASP A 175 -4.08 -18.93 -24.57
CA ASP A 175 -3.47 -17.94 -25.45
C ASP A 175 -1.98 -17.73 -25.12
N CYS A 176 -1.65 -17.62 -23.83
CA CYS A 176 -0.26 -17.54 -23.37
C CYS A 176 0.55 -18.79 -23.73
N ALA A 177 -0.03 -19.99 -23.57
CA ALA A 177 0.61 -21.24 -23.97
C ALA A 177 0.85 -21.31 -25.50
N ALA A 178 -0.13 -20.87 -26.29
CA ALA A 178 -0.06 -20.88 -27.75
C ALA A 178 0.98 -19.89 -28.29
N SER A 179 1.09 -18.71 -27.67
CA SER A 179 2.06 -17.67 -28.04
C SER A 179 3.45 -17.87 -27.42
N GLY A 180 3.63 -18.85 -26.51
CA GLY A 180 4.86 -19.04 -25.75
C GLY A 180 5.14 -17.92 -24.74
N SER A 181 4.10 -17.20 -24.36
CA SER A 181 4.17 -16.13 -23.34
C SER A 181 3.71 -16.60 -21.97
N LYS A 182 3.70 -15.71 -20.99
CA LYS A 182 3.34 -16.00 -19.59
C LYS A 182 2.18 -15.15 -19.12
N PHE A 183 1.34 -15.77 -18.29
CA PHE A 183 0.42 -15.09 -17.40
C PHE A 183 1.08 -14.96 -16.02
N ILE A 184 1.29 -13.74 -15.57
CA ILE A 184 1.95 -13.42 -14.31
C ILE A 184 0.89 -13.06 -13.27
N PHE A 185 0.93 -13.77 -12.16
CA PHE A 185 0.08 -13.52 -11.00
C PHE A 185 0.88 -13.83 -9.74
N ASP A 186 0.85 -12.92 -8.76
CA ASP A 186 1.55 -13.08 -7.50
C ASP A 186 0.71 -13.95 -6.55
N LEU A 187 0.76 -15.28 -6.78
CA LEU A 187 -0.09 -16.28 -6.11
C LEU A 187 0.42 -16.67 -4.71
N ASP A 188 1.50 -16.09 -4.25
CA ASP A 188 2.00 -16.18 -2.88
C ASP A 188 1.96 -14.82 -2.16
N ASN A 189 1.00 -13.99 -2.57
CA ASN A 189 0.71 -12.69 -1.98
C ASN A 189 -0.79 -12.61 -1.63
N SER A 190 -1.05 -12.53 -0.34
CA SER A 190 -2.41 -12.54 0.22
C SER A 190 -3.34 -11.47 -0.36
N TRP A 191 -2.81 -10.32 -0.77
CA TRP A 191 -3.60 -9.24 -1.34
C TRP A 191 -4.19 -9.63 -2.71
N TYR A 192 -3.40 -10.30 -3.54
CA TYR A 192 -3.85 -10.81 -4.83
C TYR A 192 -4.66 -12.11 -4.69
N ASP A 193 -4.28 -13.02 -3.77
CA ASP A 193 -4.97 -14.30 -3.54
C ASP A 193 -6.43 -14.13 -3.14
N ALA A 194 -6.74 -13.01 -2.46
CA ALA A 194 -8.11 -12.61 -2.10
C ALA A 194 -9.06 -12.62 -3.31
N ALA A 195 -8.54 -12.43 -4.55
CA ALA A 195 -9.33 -12.42 -5.77
C ALA A 195 -10.16 -13.71 -5.97
N PHE A 196 -9.58 -14.85 -5.64
CA PHE A 196 -10.26 -16.13 -5.76
C PHE A 196 -11.31 -16.32 -4.67
N PHE A 197 -11.00 -15.97 -3.43
CA PHE A 197 -11.91 -16.11 -2.29
C PHE A 197 -13.10 -15.17 -2.42
N PHE A 198 -12.88 -13.88 -2.72
CA PHE A 198 -13.97 -12.93 -2.94
C PHE A 198 -14.81 -13.29 -4.16
N GLY A 199 -14.16 -13.75 -5.23
CA GLY A 199 -14.84 -14.24 -6.43
C GLY A 199 -15.74 -15.45 -6.18
N ALA A 200 -15.35 -16.36 -5.29
CA ALA A 200 -16.15 -17.47 -4.82
C ALA A 200 -17.25 -17.05 -3.81
N GLY A 201 -17.31 -15.78 -3.43
CA GLY A 201 -18.26 -15.22 -2.47
C GLY A 201 -17.87 -15.44 -1.01
N ALA A 202 -16.61 -15.79 -0.72
CA ALA A 202 -16.09 -15.84 0.64
C ALA A 202 -15.81 -14.44 1.17
N SER A 203 -15.84 -14.27 2.48
CA SER A 203 -15.74 -12.97 3.13
C SER A 203 -15.09 -13.07 4.51
N TYR A 204 -14.70 -11.93 5.03
CA TYR A 204 -14.35 -11.75 6.45
C TYR A 204 -15.11 -10.54 7.02
N GLU A 205 -15.25 -10.50 8.33
CA GLU A 205 -15.84 -9.38 9.07
C GLU A 205 -15.10 -9.20 10.39
N VAL A 206 -14.77 -7.96 10.73
CA VAL A 206 -14.20 -7.57 12.02
C VAL A 206 -15.17 -6.65 12.73
N THR A 207 -15.54 -6.99 13.94
CA THR A 207 -16.32 -6.10 14.82
C THR A 207 -15.44 -5.57 15.94
N TYR A 208 -15.76 -4.37 16.41
CA TYR A 208 -14.96 -3.68 17.43
C TYR A 208 -15.77 -3.38 18.67
N ASN A 209 -15.12 -3.38 19.83
CA ASN A 209 -15.64 -2.86 21.09
C ASN A 209 -15.66 -1.32 21.05
N SER A 210 -16.35 -0.70 22.02
CA SER A 210 -16.43 0.77 22.13
C SER A 210 -15.08 1.45 22.40
N ASP A 211 -14.09 0.72 22.89
CA ASP A 211 -12.70 1.18 23.08
C ASP A 211 -11.83 0.99 21.84
N GLY A 212 -12.43 0.48 20.76
CA GLY A 212 -11.75 0.21 19.49
C GLY A 212 -11.00 -1.12 19.45
N SER A 213 -10.93 -1.90 20.54
CA SER A 213 -10.34 -3.25 20.49
C SER A 213 -11.20 -4.18 19.63
N VAL A 214 -10.59 -5.21 19.05
CA VAL A 214 -11.31 -6.23 18.28
C VAL A 214 -12.26 -6.98 19.21
N ASN A 215 -13.52 -7.10 18.82
CA ASN A 215 -14.53 -7.89 19.50
C ASN A 215 -14.62 -9.30 18.87
N THR A 216 -14.81 -9.37 17.56
CA THR A 216 -14.87 -10.65 16.83
C THR A 216 -14.21 -10.52 15.46
N VAL A 217 -13.60 -11.61 15.01
CA VAL A 217 -13.17 -11.82 13.63
C VAL A 217 -13.95 -13.02 13.09
N ALA A 218 -14.78 -12.78 12.07
CA ALA A 218 -15.41 -13.82 11.29
C ALA A 218 -14.66 -13.97 9.95
N CYS A 219 -14.56 -15.22 9.47
CA CYS A 219 -13.96 -15.52 8.17
C CYS A 219 -14.56 -16.85 7.68
N ASP A 220 -15.03 -16.90 6.45
CA ASP A 220 -15.61 -18.11 5.85
C ASP A 220 -14.77 -18.64 4.68
N PHE A 221 -13.47 -18.37 4.68
CA PHE A 221 -12.53 -18.86 3.67
C PHE A 221 -12.33 -20.40 3.70
N ASP A 222 -12.77 -21.06 4.75
CA ASP A 222 -12.84 -22.53 4.86
C ASP A 222 -14.25 -23.11 4.60
N ASP A 223 -15.19 -22.30 4.13
CA ASP A 223 -16.51 -22.80 3.75
C ASP A 223 -16.38 -23.91 2.71
N ALA A 224 -17.14 -25.01 2.90
CA ALA A 224 -17.03 -26.21 2.07
C ALA A 224 -17.33 -25.98 0.58
N THR A 225 -18.05 -24.92 0.24
CA THR A 225 -18.32 -24.50 -1.15
C THR A 225 -17.36 -23.40 -1.57
N LYS A 226 -17.43 -22.24 -0.95
CA LYS A 226 -16.70 -21.02 -1.34
C LYS A 226 -15.17 -21.21 -1.28
N GLY A 227 -14.64 -21.62 -0.12
CA GLY A 227 -13.21 -21.85 0.04
C GLY A 227 -12.69 -22.96 -0.86
N THR A 228 -13.47 -24.06 -1.01
CA THR A 228 -13.09 -25.16 -1.90
C THR A 228 -13.04 -24.70 -3.37
N VAL A 229 -13.96 -23.85 -3.81
CA VAL A 229 -13.95 -23.28 -5.17
C VAL A 229 -12.69 -22.40 -5.36
N ALA A 230 -12.41 -21.49 -4.44
CA ALA A 230 -11.22 -20.64 -4.50
C ALA A 230 -9.93 -21.47 -4.56
N GLY A 231 -9.76 -22.41 -3.62
CA GLY A 231 -8.57 -23.25 -3.54
C GLY A 231 -8.36 -24.15 -4.76
N LYS A 232 -9.43 -24.73 -5.33
CA LYS A 232 -9.35 -25.50 -6.58
C LYS A 232 -8.86 -24.65 -7.76
N ALA A 233 -9.39 -23.44 -7.91
CA ALA A 233 -8.97 -22.51 -8.96
C ALA A 233 -7.48 -22.10 -8.81
N MET A 234 -7.03 -21.83 -7.59
CA MET A 234 -5.61 -21.54 -7.31
C MET A 234 -4.70 -22.73 -7.63
N ILE A 235 -5.09 -23.96 -7.26
CA ILE A 235 -4.36 -25.18 -7.60
C ILE A 235 -4.28 -25.37 -9.13
N GLU A 236 -5.38 -25.12 -9.84
CA GLU A 236 -5.43 -25.24 -11.30
C GLU A 236 -4.49 -24.22 -11.96
N LEU A 237 -4.52 -22.96 -11.53
CA LEU A 237 -3.61 -21.94 -11.99
C LEU A 237 -2.15 -22.34 -11.75
N ALA A 238 -1.80 -22.75 -10.54
CA ALA A 238 -0.42 -23.13 -10.17
C ALA A 238 0.11 -24.34 -10.99
N ASN A 239 -0.79 -25.16 -11.55
CA ASN A 239 -0.41 -26.31 -12.38
C ASN A 239 -0.28 -25.98 -13.87
N SER A 240 -0.69 -24.80 -14.31
CA SER A 240 -0.55 -24.38 -15.71
C SER A 240 0.91 -24.08 -16.06
N SER A 241 1.36 -24.55 -17.22
CA SER A 241 2.70 -24.25 -17.75
C SER A 241 2.85 -22.82 -18.27
N ALA A 242 1.74 -22.14 -18.56
CA ALA A 242 1.70 -20.74 -18.99
C ALA A 242 1.72 -19.78 -17.79
N PHE A 243 1.41 -20.27 -16.58
CA PHE A 243 1.48 -19.48 -15.36
C PHE A 243 2.93 -19.22 -14.92
N LEU A 244 3.16 -18.02 -14.44
CA LEU A 244 4.38 -17.60 -13.74
C LEU A 244 3.99 -16.93 -12.42
N ASN A 245 4.38 -17.57 -11.31
CA ASN A 245 4.30 -16.87 -10.01
C ASN A 245 5.32 -15.74 -9.97
N GLY A 246 4.87 -14.51 -9.75
CA GLY A 246 5.78 -13.39 -9.76
C GLY A 246 5.15 -12.04 -9.46
N ASP A 247 5.99 -11.18 -8.93
CA ASP A 247 5.75 -9.81 -8.51
C ASP A 247 5.91 -8.78 -9.66
N ASP A 248 5.91 -7.49 -9.32
CA ASP A 248 6.13 -6.38 -10.26
C ASP A 248 7.49 -6.44 -10.97
N ASN A 249 8.54 -7.01 -10.32
CA ASN A 249 9.84 -7.20 -10.96
C ASN A 249 9.76 -8.30 -12.04
N SER A 250 8.98 -9.33 -11.79
CA SER A 250 8.71 -10.40 -12.76
C SER A 250 7.96 -9.86 -13.97
N ILE A 251 6.97 -8.97 -13.79
CA ILE A 251 6.29 -8.27 -14.89
C ILE A 251 7.31 -7.52 -15.76
N THR A 252 8.19 -6.74 -15.13
CA THR A 252 9.23 -5.98 -15.85
C THR A 252 10.21 -6.89 -16.58
N ALA A 253 10.58 -8.02 -15.99
CA ALA A 253 11.47 -9.00 -16.60
C ALA A 253 10.85 -9.66 -17.83
N GLU A 254 9.58 -10.09 -17.75
CA GLU A 254 8.87 -10.72 -18.87
C GLU A 254 8.57 -9.72 -20.01
N LEU A 255 8.28 -8.47 -19.69
CA LEU A 255 8.19 -7.39 -20.70
C LEU A 255 9.50 -7.21 -21.45
N THR A 256 10.62 -7.12 -20.73
CA THR A 256 11.96 -6.98 -21.32
C THR A 256 12.37 -8.22 -22.11
N GLY A 257 12.01 -9.40 -21.63
CA GLY A 257 12.28 -10.69 -22.29
C GLY A 257 11.41 -10.97 -23.50
N GLY A 258 10.32 -10.20 -23.72
CA GLY A 258 9.37 -10.38 -24.82
C GLY A 258 8.40 -11.55 -24.60
N THR A 259 8.34 -12.10 -23.38
CA THR A 259 7.49 -13.23 -22.98
C THR A 259 6.27 -12.82 -22.14
N PHE A 260 6.07 -11.54 -21.92
CA PHE A 260 4.85 -11.02 -21.31
C PHE A 260 3.63 -11.34 -22.19
N GLY A 261 2.62 -12.00 -21.62
CA GLY A 261 1.32 -12.23 -22.24
C GLY A 261 0.24 -11.45 -21.50
N ALA A 262 0.08 -11.71 -20.21
CA ALA A 262 -0.83 -11.00 -19.34
C ALA A 262 -0.29 -10.94 -17.91
N ALA A 263 -0.77 -9.98 -17.11
CA ALA A 263 -0.43 -9.89 -15.69
C ALA A 263 -1.56 -9.25 -14.87
N VAL A 264 -1.70 -9.67 -13.63
CA VAL A 264 -2.53 -8.98 -12.64
C VAL A 264 -1.64 -8.01 -11.86
N SER A 265 -1.99 -6.72 -11.88
CA SER A 265 -1.30 -5.67 -11.13
C SER A 265 -2.16 -4.41 -11.01
N GLY A 266 -1.66 -3.41 -10.31
CA GLY A 266 -2.33 -2.12 -10.14
C GLY A 266 -1.82 -1.03 -11.09
N THR A 267 -2.30 0.20 -10.87
CA THR A 267 -1.99 1.36 -11.70
C THR A 267 -0.51 1.74 -11.72
N TRP A 268 0.26 1.37 -10.71
CA TRP A 268 1.71 1.66 -10.60
C TRP A 268 2.55 1.02 -11.71
N ASN A 269 2.05 -0.04 -12.37
CA ASN A 269 2.70 -0.66 -13.52
C ASN A 269 2.16 -0.17 -14.88
N ALA A 270 1.12 0.68 -14.89
CA ALA A 270 0.47 1.13 -16.13
C ALA A 270 1.45 1.77 -17.10
N LYS A 271 2.35 2.62 -16.61
CA LYS A 271 3.32 3.33 -17.44
C LYS A 271 4.31 2.38 -18.11
N VAL A 272 4.98 1.53 -17.34
CA VAL A 272 6.01 0.63 -17.88
C VAL A 272 5.41 -0.38 -18.85
N ILE A 273 4.19 -0.89 -18.58
CA ILE A 273 3.52 -1.83 -19.46
C ILE A 273 3.08 -1.12 -20.76
N SER A 274 2.46 0.06 -20.66
CA SER A 274 1.99 0.81 -21.84
C SER A 274 3.13 1.29 -22.74
N GLU A 275 4.23 1.79 -22.18
CA GLU A 275 5.41 2.21 -22.94
C GLU A 275 6.08 1.03 -23.67
N THR A 276 6.07 -0.16 -23.06
CA THR A 276 6.68 -1.36 -23.66
C THR A 276 5.80 -1.99 -24.74
N LEU A 277 4.50 -2.10 -24.49
CA LEU A 277 3.57 -2.76 -25.42
C LEU A 277 3.06 -1.85 -26.54
N GLY A 278 3.10 -0.52 -26.36
CA GLY A 278 2.63 0.43 -27.34
C GLY A 278 1.19 0.18 -27.79
N GLU A 279 0.98 -0.06 -29.10
CA GLU A 279 -0.35 -0.31 -29.67
C GLU A 279 -0.99 -1.63 -29.18
N ASN A 280 -0.18 -2.56 -28.67
CA ASN A 280 -0.68 -3.83 -28.13
C ASN A 280 -1.10 -3.74 -26.67
N TYR A 281 -0.87 -2.61 -26.01
CA TYR A 281 -1.30 -2.38 -24.63
C TYR A 281 -2.81 -2.47 -24.47
N ALA A 282 -3.25 -3.25 -23.48
CA ALA A 282 -4.64 -3.31 -23.05
C ALA A 282 -4.74 -3.64 -21.56
N ALA A 283 -5.86 -3.25 -20.98
CA ALA A 283 -6.25 -3.65 -19.64
C ALA A 283 -7.77 -3.83 -19.56
N CYS A 284 -8.21 -4.71 -18.69
CA CYS A 284 -9.62 -4.93 -18.37
C CYS A 284 -9.77 -5.40 -16.91
N LYS A 285 -11.01 -5.50 -16.43
CA LYS A 285 -11.26 -6.13 -15.12
C LYS A 285 -10.65 -7.53 -15.08
N LEU A 286 -10.49 -8.09 -13.87
CA LEU A 286 -10.01 -9.46 -13.67
C LEU A 286 -10.88 -10.47 -14.42
N PRO A 287 -10.28 -11.60 -14.87
CA PRO A 287 -11.00 -12.63 -15.59
C PRO A 287 -11.99 -13.38 -14.70
N THR A 288 -12.86 -14.13 -15.33
CA THR A 288 -13.62 -15.18 -14.66
C THR A 288 -12.81 -16.47 -14.59
N PHE A 289 -13.10 -17.31 -13.59
CA PHE A 289 -12.59 -18.68 -13.50
C PHE A 289 -13.76 -19.67 -13.38
N GLU A 290 -13.53 -20.91 -13.78
CA GLU A 290 -14.53 -21.94 -13.75
C GLU A 290 -14.12 -23.09 -12.81
N VAL A 291 -15.02 -23.54 -11.97
CA VAL A 291 -14.83 -24.73 -11.13
C VAL A 291 -16.11 -25.55 -11.13
N ASP A 292 -15.96 -26.87 -11.41
CA ASP A 292 -17.05 -27.81 -11.42
C ASP A 292 -18.22 -27.39 -12.35
N GLY A 293 -17.91 -26.71 -13.48
CA GLY A 293 -18.87 -26.25 -14.49
C GLY A 293 -19.63 -24.97 -14.09
N GLN A 294 -19.19 -24.25 -13.05
CA GLN A 294 -19.72 -22.96 -12.65
C GLN A 294 -18.68 -21.87 -12.83
N THR A 295 -19.12 -20.72 -13.35
CA THR A 295 -18.25 -19.56 -13.61
C THR A 295 -18.35 -18.57 -12.46
N TYR A 296 -17.19 -18.07 -12.02
CA TYR A 296 -17.02 -17.11 -10.95
C TYR A 296 -16.21 -15.92 -11.45
N GLN A 297 -16.64 -14.70 -11.14
CA GLN A 297 -15.86 -13.49 -11.44
C GLN A 297 -14.84 -13.28 -10.32
N MET A 298 -13.55 -13.16 -10.64
CA MET A 298 -12.55 -12.79 -9.65
C MET A 298 -12.91 -11.47 -8.97
N GLY A 299 -12.81 -11.43 -7.64
CA GLY A 299 -12.91 -10.22 -6.86
C GLY A 299 -11.60 -9.46 -6.77
N SER A 300 -11.57 -8.39 -5.99
CA SER A 300 -10.34 -7.68 -5.64
C SER A 300 -10.51 -6.95 -4.32
N PHE A 301 -9.41 -6.45 -3.77
CA PHE A 301 -9.50 -5.32 -2.85
C PHE A 301 -9.72 -4.02 -3.63
N ALA A 302 -10.36 -3.05 -2.96
CA ALA A 302 -10.40 -1.65 -3.37
C ALA A 302 -10.06 -0.77 -2.18
N GLY A 303 -9.19 0.20 -2.40
CA GLY A 303 -8.75 1.10 -1.36
C GLY A 303 -8.14 2.38 -1.92
N CYS A 304 -7.55 3.13 -1.03
CA CYS A 304 -6.85 4.37 -1.36
C CYS A 304 -5.53 4.45 -0.60
N LYS A 305 -4.69 5.40 -1.00
CA LYS A 305 -3.44 5.70 -0.31
C LYS A 305 -3.51 7.07 0.32
N LEU A 306 -2.95 7.16 1.50
CA LEU A 306 -3.10 8.27 2.42
C LEU A 306 -1.72 8.76 2.90
N TYR A 307 -1.59 10.06 3.19
CA TYR A 307 -0.50 10.57 4.00
C TYR A 307 -0.95 10.75 5.44
N GLY A 308 -0.23 10.13 6.37
CA GLY A 308 -0.33 10.37 7.80
C GLY A 308 0.65 11.45 8.25
N VAL A 309 0.29 12.14 9.32
CA VAL A 309 1.18 13.08 10.02
C VAL A 309 1.44 12.53 11.41
N ASN A 310 2.71 12.40 11.77
CA ASN A 310 3.13 11.92 13.08
C ASN A 310 2.87 12.99 14.15
N PRO A 311 2.05 12.71 15.18
CA PRO A 311 1.74 13.69 16.22
C PRO A 311 2.94 14.06 17.11
N THR A 312 4.03 13.27 17.08
CA THR A 312 5.25 13.53 17.82
C THR A 312 6.27 14.39 17.07
N SER A 313 5.94 14.83 15.85
CA SER A 313 6.79 15.73 15.07
C SER A 313 7.10 17.02 15.81
N ASP A 314 8.38 17.40 15.88
CA ASP A 314 8.81 18.69 16.43
C ASP A 314 8.27 19.89 15.61
N HIS A 315 7.89 19.64 14.35
CA HIS A 315 7.36 20.63 13.42
C HIS A 315 5.94 20.25 12.92
N LEU A 316 5.04 19.90 13.84
CA LEU A 316 3.72 19.35 13.54
C LEU A 316 2.91 20.19 12.53
N ALA A 317 2.92 21.53 12.66
CA ALA A 317 2.21 22.41 11.74
C ALA A 317 2.79 22.37 10.31
N ASP A 318 4.11 22.26 10.20
CA ASP A 318 4.80 22.16 8.91
C ASP A 318 4.66 20.76 8.30
N ALA A 319 4.59 19.71 9.12
CA ALA A 319 4.25 18.36 8.69
C ALA A 319 2.83 18.30 8.09
N HIS A 320 1.83 18.93 8.74
CA HIS A 320 0.48 19.07 8.16
C HIS A 320 0.50 19.88 6.86
N ARG A 321 1.28 20.95 6.78
CA ARG A 321 1.44 21.76 5.56
C ARG A 321 2.03 20.94 4.41
N LEU A 322 3.04 20.10 4.71
CA LEU A 322 3.65 19.22 3.73
C LEU A 322 2.65 18.15 3.25
N ALA A 323 1.99 17.45 4.16
CA ALA A 323 1.00 16.43 3.82
C ALA A 323 -0.14 17.00 2.96
N ALA A 324 -0.68 18.18 3.33
CA ALA A 324 -1.71 18.86 2.55
C ALA A 324 -1.23 19.30 1.16
N PHE A 325 0.03 19.77 1.04
CA PHE A 325 0.60 20.09 -0.26
C PHE A 325 0.75 18.86 -1.14
N LEU A 326 1.33 17.78 -0.59
CA LEU A 326 1.59 16.54 -1.31
C LEU A 326 0.30 15.83 -1.75
N SER A 327 -0.82 16.02 -1.03
CA SER A 327 -2.14 15.45 -1.36
C SER A 327 -3.05 16.41 -2.12
N GLY A 328 -2.62 17.65 -2.38
CA GLY A 328 -3.42 18.65 -3.07
C GLY A 328 -3.60 18.39 -4.57
N GLU A 329 -4.52 19.12 -5.19
CA GLU A 329 -4.90 18.99 -6.61
C GLU A 329 -3.67 18.96 -7.55
N GLU A 330 -2.76 19.92 -7.40
CA GLU A 330 -1.57 20.04 -8.25
C GLU A 330 -0.65 18.82 -8.16
N MET A 331 -0.45 18.28 -6.95
CA MET A 331 0.43 17.13 -6.74
C MET A 331 -0.27 15.81 -7.13
N GLN A 332 -1.57 15.71 -7.03
CA GLN A 332 -2.33 14.57 -7.56
C GLN A 332 -2.35 14.59 -9.10
N GLN A 333 -2.46 15.78 -9.73
CA GLN A 333 -2.30 15.89 -11.18
C GLN A 333 -0.90 15.45 -11.61
N LYS A 334 0.16 15.89 -10.90
CA LYS A 334 1.53 15.44 -11.19
C LYS A 334 1.71 13.93 -11.07
N ARG A 335 1.12 13.29 -10.04
CA ARG A 335 1.15 11.82 -9.91
C ARG A 335 0.50 11.13 -11.10
N TYR A 336 -0.63 11.65 -11.55
CA TYR A 336 -1.28 11.12 -12.74
C TYR A 336 -0.42 11.31 -14.00
N ASP A 337 0.13 12.51 -14.21
CA ASP A 337 0.93 12.82 -15.40
C ASP A 337 2.22 11.98 -15.45
N ASP A 338 2.89 11.81 -14.32
CA ASP A 338 4.17 11.10 -14.25
C ASP A 338 4.04 9.57 -14.20
N MET A 339 3.00 9.06 -13.50
CA MET A 339 2.90 7.64 -13.15
C MET A 339 1.53 7.03 -13.44
N GLN A 340 0.54 7.82 -13.88
CA GLN A 340 -0.84 7.39 -14.11
C GLN A 340 -1.58 6.90 -12.85
N ILE A 341 -1.13 7.33 -11.66
CA ILE A 341 -1.81 7.04 -10.39
C ILE A 341 -3.18 7.69 -10.36
N GLY A 342 -4.21 6.93 -10.02
CA GLY A 342 -5.60 7.38 -9.97
C GLY A 342 -5.84 8.37 -8.84
N PRO A 343 -6.27 9.60 -9.14
CA PRO A 343 -6.41 10.65 -8.13
C PRO A 343 -7.65 10.47 -7.26
N SER A 344 -7.53 10.76 -5.96
CA SER A 344 -8.67 10.95 -5.07
C SER A 344 -9.34 12.33 -5.26
N ASN A 345 -8.60 13.30 -5.78
CA ASN A 345 -9.12 14.64 -6.07
C ASN A 345 -10.16 14.59 -7.20
N THR A 346 -11.39 15.00 -6.88
CA THR A 346 -12.54 14.88 -7.79
C THR A 346 -12.40 15.69 -9.08
N LYS A 347 -11.69 16.83 -9.04
CA LYS A 347 -11.45 17.65 -10.21
C LYS A 347 -10.43 17.01 -11.15
N VAL A 348 -9.35 16.46 -10.61
CA VAL A 348 -8.35 15.72 -11.40
C VAL A 348 -8.97 14.46 -11.99
N ALA A 349 -9.72 13.69 -11.18
CA ALA A 349 -10.43 12.49 -11.62
C ALA A 349 -11.46 12.77 -12.74
N ALA A 350 -12.05 13.96 -12.76
CA ALA A 350 -13.01 14.37 -13.78
C ALA A 350 -12.36 14.82 -15.10
N SER A 351 -11.03 14.90 -15.21
CA SER A 351 -10.34 15.32 -16.43
C SER A 351 -10.53 14.30 -17.57
N ASP A 352 -10.51 14.77 -18.82
CA ASP A 352 -10.66 13.90 -19.98
C ASP A 352 -9.50 12.89 -20.09
N ALA A 353 -8.30 13.28 -19.67
CA ALA A 353 -7.14 12.41 -19.67
C ALA A 353 -7.30 11.21 -18.71
N VAL A 354 -7.77 11.45 -17.48
CA VAL A 354 -8.04 10.39 -16.50
C VAL A 354 -9.16 9.47 -16.99
N LYS A 355 -10.26 10.04 -17.51
CA LYS A 355 -11.38 9.25 -18.05
C LYS A 355 -11.03 8.40 -19.26
N ALA A 356 -10.06 8.82 -20.05
CA ALA A 356 -9.58 8.07 -21.22
C ALA A 356 -8.48 7.05 -20.89
N ASN A 357 -8.03 6.98 -19.64
CA ASN A 357 -6.95 6.08 -19.21
C ASN A 357 -7.45 4.64 -19.16
N ILE A 358 -6.80 3.76 -19.93
CA ILE A 358 -7.19 2.34 -20.07
C ILE A 358 -7.10 1.60 -18.72
N ALA A 359 -6.03 1.83 -17.96
CA ALA A 359 -5.80 1.19 -16.67
C ALA A 359 -6.86 1.61 -15.63
N LEU A 360 -7.14 2.91 -15.55
CA LEU A 360 -8.15 3.43 -14.61
C LEU A 360 -9.57 3.02 -15.00
N ALA A 361 -9.86 2.88 -16.30
CA ALA A 361 -11.14 2.32 -16.77
C ALA A 361 -11.28 0.84 -16.36
N ALA A 362 -10.21 0.03 -16.52
CA ALA A 362 -10.20 -1.35 -16.09
C ALA A 362 -10.38 -1.50 -14.56
N LEU A 363 -9.73 -0.64 -13.78
CA LEU A 363 -9.90 -0.57 -12.33
C LEU A 363 -11.34 -0.21 -11.95
N ALA A 364 -11.94 0.78 -12.63
CA ALA A 364 -13.33 1.18 -12.39
C ALA A 364 -14.32 0.05 -12.71
N ASP A 365 -14.08 -0.72 -13.78
CA ASP A 365 -14.88 -1.90 -14.12
C ASP A 365 -14.70 -3.01 -13.07
N GLN A 366 -13.49 -3.18 -12.51
CA GLN A 366 -13.21 -4.15 -11.45
C GLN A 366 -13.87 -3.76 -10.12
N ALA A 367 -14.03 -2.47 -9.84
CA ALA A 367 -14.58 -1.97 -8.57
C ALA A 367 -15.97 -2.54 -8.23
N GLN A 368 -16.74 -2.98 -9.24
CA GLN A 368 -18.04 -3.64 -9.03
C GLN A 368 -17.92 -5.00 -8.32
N TYR A 369 -16.75 -5.60 -8.32
CA TYR A 369 -16.43 -6.91 -7.73
C TYR A 369 -15.41 -6.79 -6.61
N ALA A 370 -15.17 -5.57 -6.14
CA ALA A 370 -14.17 -5.31 -5.12
C ALA A 370 -14.76 -5.31 -3.71
N THR A 371 -13.96 -5.76 -2.77
CA THR A 371 -14.18 -5.64 -1.33
C THR A 371 -13.38 -4.45 -0.81
N ALA A 372 -14.01 -3.57 -0.07
CA ALA A 372 -13.31 -2.42 0.52
C ALA A 372 -12.19 -2.91 1.45
N GLN A 373 -10.99 -2.39 1.27
CA GLN A 373 -9.82 -2.71 2.10
C GLN A 373 -9.90 -1.93 3.42
N ILE A 374 -10.90 -2.27 4.23
CA ILE A 374 -11.15 -1.64 5.52
C ILE A 374 -11.25 -2.75 6.57
N ALA A 375 -10.69 -2.51 7.75
CA ALA A 375 -10.77 -3.44 8.87
C ALA A 375 -10.38 -4.89 8.50
N VAL A 376 -9.26 -5.04 7.80
CA VAL A 376 -8.72 -6.36 7.46
C VAL A 376 -8.19 -7.02 8.74
N PRO A 377 -8.54 -8.30 9.05
CA PRO A 377 -8.02 -8.98 10.23
C PRO A 377 -6.48 -9.04 10.21
N GLY A 378 -5.82 -8.76 11.34
CA GLY A 378 -4.35 -8.72 11.40
C GLY A 378 -3.66 -10.01 10.93
N GLY A 379 -4.26 -11.16 11.21
CA GLY A 379 -3.75 -12.46 10.75
C GLY A 379 -4.05 -12.81 9.29
N PHE A 380 -4.87 -12.01 8.60
CA PHE A 380 -5.26 -12.27 7.21
C PHE A 380 -4.03 -12.35 6.30
N TRP A 381 -3.18 -11.34 6.36
CA TRP A 381 -2.04 -11.21 5.45
C TRP A 381 -1.11 -12.42 5.52
N THR A 382 -0.67 -12.77 6.72
CA THR A 382 0.27 -13.89 6.94
C THR A 382 -0.38 -15.25 6.66
N ALA A 383 -1.65 -15.45 7.02
CA ALA A 383 -2.31 -16.74 6.87
C ALA A 383 -2.64 -17.05 5.40
N VAL A 384 -3.11 -16.06 4.64
CA VAL A 384 -3.43 -16.23 3.21
C VAL A 384 -2.15 -16.35 2.38
N GLU A 385 -1.11 -15.55 2.68
CA GLU A 385 0.21 -15.67 2.05
C GLU A 385 0.81 -17.07 2.24
N ALA A 386 0.78 -17.60 3.47
CA ALA A 386 1.28 -18.95 3.74
C ALA A 386 0.52 -20.01 2.95
N PHE A 387 -0.81 -19.87 2.80
CA PHE A 387 -1.60 -20.76 1.96
C PHE A 387 -1.22 -20.65 0.49
N GLY A 388 -1.06 -19.42 -0.04
CA GLY A 388 -0.62 -19.17 -1.41
C GLY A 388 0.77 -19.78 -1.69
N GLN A 389 1.73 -19.62 -0.79
CA GLN A 389 3.07 -20.23 -0.87
C GLN A 389 2.99 -21.75 -0.95
N GLU A 390 2.11 -22.39 -0.16
CA GLU A 390 1.89 -23.84 -0.21
C GLU A 390 1.24 -24.28 -1.54
N VAL A 391 0.36 -23.46 -2.13
CA VAL A 391 -0.24 -23.71 -3.45
C VAL A 391 0.84 -23.63 -4.54
N VAL A 392 1.65 -22.59 -4.55
CA VAL A 392 2.77 -22.41 -5.50
C VAL A 392 3.79 -23.55 -5.37
N ALA A 393 4.08 -23.98 -4.14
CA ALA A 393 4.96 -25.12 -3.87
C ALA A 393 4.30 -26.50 -4.23
N LYS A 394 3.03 -26.50 -4.65
CA LYS A 394 2.23 -27.71 -5.00
C LYS A 394 2.10 -28.70 -3.84
N THR A 395 2.13 -28.22 -2.62
CA THR A 395 1.90 -29.00 -1.39
C THR A 395 0.43 -29.02 -0.99
N VAL A 396 -0.38 -28.09 -1.50
CA VAL A 396 -1.85 -28.14 -1.43
C VAL A 396 -2.37 -28.96 -2.61
N THR A 397 -3.15 -29.98 -2.30
CA THR A 397 -3.79 -30.86 -3.27
C THR A 397 -5.28 -30.94 -3.00
N THR A 398 -6.06 -31.48 -3.92
CA THR A 398 -7.51 -31.66 -3.71
C THR A 398 -7.84 -32.51 -2.47
N GLU A 399 -6.94 -33.44 -2.09
CA GLU A 399 -7.13 -34.34 -0.95
C GLU A 399 -6.94 -33.65 0.39
N ASN A 400 -6.01 -32.67 0.49
CA ASN A 400 -5.73 -31.96 1.73
C ASN A 400 -6.28 -30.53 1.79
N LEU A 401 -6.94 -30.07 0.71
CA LEU A 401 -7.41 -28.69 0.56
C LEU A 401 -8.28 -28.23 1.74
N ALA A 402 -9.25 -29.05 2.15
CA ALA A 402 -10.16 -28.68 3.24
C ALA A 402 -9.43 -28.45 4.59
N GLU A 403 -8.39 -29.27 4.88
CA GLU A 403 -7.57 -29.12 6.08
C GLU A 403 -6.73 -27.83 6.00
N LYS A 404 -6.14 -27.54 4.84
CA LYS A 404 -5.32 -26.35 4.62
C LYS A 404 -6.15 -25.06 4.71
N LEU A 405 -7.32 -25.01 4.09
CA LEU A 405 -8.26 -23.90 4.19
C LEU A 405 -8.71 -23.67 5.64
N LYS A 406 -9.01 -24.76 6.38
CA LYS A 406 -9.38 -24.65 7.78
C LYS A 406 -8.24 -24.06 8.62
N THR A 407 -7.01 -24.50 8.40
CA THR A 407 -5.83 -23.97 9.11
C THR A 407 -5.66 -22.48 8.86
N MET A 408 -5.74 -22.05 7.60
CA MET A 408 -5.68 -20.64 7.21
C MET A 408 -6.79 -19.80 7.89
N ALA A 409 -8.04 -20.25 7.78
CA ALA A 409 -9.17 -19.50 8.33
C ALA A 409 -9.15 -19.45 9.86
N ASP A 410 -8.69 -20.51 10.54
CA ASP A 410 -8.51 -20.52 11.98
C ASP A 410 -7.45 -19.50 12.43
N LEU A 411 -6.35 -19.35 11.68
CA LEU A 411 -5.33 -18.33 11.93
C LEU A 411 -5.88 -16.91 11.75
N ILE A 412 -6.72 -16.69 10.72
CA ILE A 412 -7.39 -15.40 10.51
C ILE A 412 -8.31 -15.07 11.68
N ARG A 413 -9.14 -16.04 12.11
CA ARG A 413 -10.10 -15.86 13.22
C ARG A 413 -9.43 -15.67 14.58
N ALA A 414 -8.24 -16.26 14.76
CA ALA A 414 -7.47 -16.14 15.99
C ALA A 414 -6.70 -14.81 16.11
N SER A 415 -6.68 -14.00 15.05
CA SER A 415 -5.93 -12.76 15.05
C SER A 415 -6.60 -11.70 15.90
N GLU A 416 -5.87 -11.18 16.86
CA GLU A 416 -6.16 -9.94 17.56
C GLU A 416 -5.52 -8.80 16.79
N ASN A 417 -6.28 -7.81 16.38
CA ASN A 417 -5.73 -6.62 15.71
C ASN A 417 -5.11 -5.65 16.69
#